data_373277e52965396e2e4af5d4a70a43a6
#
_entry.id   373277e52965396e2e4af5d4a70a43a6
#
_cell.length_a   1.000
_cell.length_b   1.000
_cell.length_c   1.000
_cell.angle_alpha   90.00
_cell.angle_beta   90.00
_cell.angle_gamma   90.00
#
_symmetry.space_group_name_H-M   'P 1'
#
loop_
_entity.id
_entity.type
_entity.pdbx_description
1 polymer ?
#
loop_
_entity_poly.entity_id
_entity_poly.type
_entity_poly.pdbx_seq_one_letter_code
_entity_poly.pdbx_strand_id
1 'polypeptide(L)'
;MSTLPLLLHSVSYSGSWGQTALSVEQFAGKAASLDFDGVMLMAKRPHLSPLDFDAARRRQLRDHLAAAGLRHNVLAGYTNFTADLEHAEVPQREMQIHYVEALAELGADLGAPYVRIFTGYEHPAAPFSAQWRLIVDALGECARRAARCGVTLLLQNHHDVAAGWESFRDLLSEVNDPHLKAGFDAWAPALHGDDLAAAATALAPWMAHTTVADYVRRPRHRYEPALVNYVPVTPNVQAVPFGEGFIDYRAFFGAAVQAGYTGGVAYEMCSPLLGGGAEENLDRYARAFVAWMRAR
;
A
#
# COMPACT_ATOMS: atom_id res chain seq x y z
N MET A 1 6.71 -23.74 9.44
CA MET A 1 6.82 -22.78 8.35
C MET A 1 7.29 -21.47 8.93
N SER A 2 8.20 -20.73 8.30
CA SER A 2 8.56 -19.37 8.76
C SER A 2 7.31 -18.51 8.74
N THR A 3 6.98 -17.85 9.86
CA THR A 3 5.86 -16.92 9.93
C THR A 3 6.24 -15.64 9.19
N LEU A 4 5.37 -15.17 8.28
CA LEU A 4 5.57 -13.91 7.56
C LEU A 4 5.54 -12.74 8.58
N PRO A 5 6.41 -11.74 8.46
CA PRO A 5 6.34 -10.54 9.30
C PRO A 5 5.02 -9.78 9.09
N LEU A 6 4.31 -9.46 10.16
CA LEU A 6 3.05 -8.73 10.12
C LEU A 6 3.29 -7.25 10.47
N LEU A 7 2.86 -6.36 9.59
CA LEU A 7 2.98 -4.92 9.76
C LEU A 7 1.59 -4.27 9.88
N LEU A 8 1.47 -3.25 10.72
CA LEU A 8 0.28 -2.42 10.76
C LEU A 8 0.54 -1.14 9.93
N HIS A 9 -0.37 -0.81 9.01
CA HIS A 9 -0.26 0.43 8.24
C HIS A 9 -0.83 1.61 9.02
N SER A 10 -0.04 2.66 9.23
CA SER A 10 -0.43 3.80 10.06
C SER A 10 -1.60 4.62 9.50
N VAL A 11 -1.92 4.48 8.20
CA VAL A 11 -3.13 5.07 7.61
C VAL A 11 -4.40 4.64 8.36
N SER A 12 -4.40 3.47 8.97
CA SER A 12 -5.50 2.92 9.76
C SER A 12 -5.89 3.78 10.97
N TYR A 13 -4.95 4.57 11.49
CA TYR A 13 -5.14 5.45 12.64
C TYR A 13 -4.76 6.91 12.32
N SER A 14 -5.01 7.34 11.08
CA SER A 14 -4.68 8.70 10.62
C SER A 14 -5.84 9.69 10.67
N GLY A 15 -7.04 9.23 10.96
CA GLY A 15 -8.25 10.06 10.91
C GLY A 15 -8.79 10.33 9.50
N SER A 16 -8.17 9.80 8.44
CA SER A 16 -8.43 10.17 7.04
C SER A 16 -9.84 9.81 6.56
N TRP A 17 -10.45 8.76 7.10
CA TRP A 17 -11.82 8.31 6.76
C TRP A 17 -12.72 8.20 8.00
N GLY A 18 -12.53 9.08 8.97
CA GLY A 18 -13.29 9.07 10.23
C GLY A 18 -12.79 8.08 11.26
N GLN A 19 -11.59 7.52 11.07
CA GLN A 19 -10.93 6.71 12.09
C GLN A 19 -10.38 7.61 13.21
N THR A 20 -10.18 7.01 14.38
CA THR A 20 -9.38 7.61 15.45
C THR A 20 -7.99 7.97 14.92
N ALA A 21 -7.54 9.18 15.25
CA ALA A 21 -6.22 9.68 14.88
C ALA A 21 -5.24 9.52 16.06
N LEU A 22 -4.09 8.91 15.80
CA LEU A 22 -2.97 8.79 16.75
C LEU A 22 -1.75 9.53 16.18
N SER A 23 -0.86 10.03 17.07
CA SER A 23 0.47 10.44 16.63
C SER A 23 1.28 9.23 16.15
N VAL A 24 2.37 9.45 15.41
CA VAL A 24 3.20 8.33 14.92
C VAL A 24 3.80 7.52 16.08
N GLU A 25 4.13 8.16 17.20
CA GLU A 25 4.66 7.53 18.41
C GLU A 25 3.58 6.71 19.13
N GLN A 26 2.37 7.27 19.28
CA GLN A 26 1.22 6.55 19.83
C GLN A 26 0.85 5.34 18.96
N PHE A 27 0.88 5.53 17.64
CA PHE A 27 0.64 4.45 16.67
C PHE A 27 1.67 3.33 16.80
N ALA A 28 2.96 3.65 16.97
CA ALA A 28 4.00 2.63 17.20
C ALA A 28 3.71 1.79 18.46
N GLY A 29 3.38 2.45 19.58
CA GLY A 29 2.96 1.75 20.80
C GLY A 29 1.70 0.89 20.60
N LYS A 30 0.73 1.38 19.82
CA LYS A 30 -0.48 0.64 19.44
C LYS A 30 -0.13 -0.61 18.64
N ALA A 31 0.68 -0.51 17.58
CA ALA A 31 1.08 -1.64 16.77
C ALA A 31 1.77 -2.74 17.60
N ALA A 32 2.69 -2.36 18.49
CA ALA A 32 3.35 -3.28 19.40
C ALA A 32 2.35 -3.98 20.34
N SER A 33 1.38 -3.23 20.90
CA SER A 33 0.34 -3.77 21.80
C SER A 33 -0.65 -4.73 21.11
N LEU A 34 -0.68 -4.71 19.79
CA LEU A 34 -1.53 -5.56 18.94
C LEU A 34 -0.75 -6.72 18.30
N ASP A 35 0.47 -7.00 18.77
CA ASP A 35 1.33 -8.12 18.35
C ASP A 35 1.79 -8.06 16.89
N PHE A 36 1.98 -6.86 16.34
CA PHE A 36 2.63 -6.68 15.03
C PHE A 36 4.16 -6.72 15.16
N ASP A 37 4.82 -7.25 14.13
CA ASP A 37 6.28 -7.37 14.06
C ASP A 37 6.94 -6.07 13.55
N GLY A 38 6.12 -5.16 12.97
CA GLY A 38 6.59 -3.91 12.40
C GLY A 38 5.45 -2.98 11.99
N VAL A 39 5.81 -1.90 11.30
CA VAL A 39 4.88 -0.88 10.85
C VAL A 39 5.13 -0.47 9.40
N MET A 40 4.05 -0.11 8.71
CA MET A 40 4.10 0.61 7.46
C MET A 40 3.66 2.05 7.71
N LEU A 41 4.60 3.00 7.68
CA LEU A 41 4.35 4.38 8.09
C LEU A 41 3.91 5.25 6.91
N MET A 42 2.75 5.87 7.01
CA MET A 42 2.23 6.84 6.05
C MET A 42 3.20 8.04 5.96
N ALA A 43 3.90 8.18 4.83
CA ALA A 43 4.96 9.16 4.63
C ALA A 43 4.44 10.53 4.18
N LYS A 44 3.38 10.98 4.81
CA LYS A 44 2.79 12.32 4.70
C LYS A 44 2.12 12.70 6.02
N ARG A 45 1.72 13.96 6.16
CA ARG A 45 0.92 14.43 7.32
C ARG A 45 -0.41 13.65 7.42
N PRO A 46 -0.88 13.32 8.62
CA PRO A 46 -0.36 13.77 9.91
C PRO A 46 0.80 12.93 10.49
N HIS A 47 1.26 11.87 9.82
CA HIS A 47 2.28 10.97 10.38
C HIS A 47 3.71 11.39 9.97
N LEU A 48 4.33 10.67 9.03
CA LEU A 48 5.76 10.75 8.75
C LEU A 48 6.07 11.62 7.52
N SER A 49 5.78 12.93 7.60
CA SER A 49 6.15 13.84 6.51
C SER A 49 7.65 14.17 6.53
N PRO A 50 8.39 14.08 5.40
CA PRO A 50 9.77 14.54 5.34
C PRO A 50 9.96 16.01 5.76
N LEU A 51 8.92 16.84 5.61
CA LEU A 51 8.94 18.24 5.99
C LEU A 51 8.96 18.47 7.52
N ASP A 52 8.52 17.48 8.30
CA ASP A 52 8.32 17.61 9.73
C ASP A 52 9.35 16.82 10.56
N PHE A 53 10.21 16.04 9.88
CA PHE A 53 11.19 15.16 10.52
C PHE A 53 12.62 15.53 10.15
N ASP A 54 13.24 16.35 10.99
CA ASP A 54 14.68 16.62 10.93
C ASP A 54 15.51 15.38 11.40
N ALA A 55 16.82 15.47 11.26
CA ALA A 55 17.71 14.35 11.63
C ALA A 55 17.59 13.92 13.11
N ALA A 56 17.25 14.83 14.03
CA ALA A 56 17.07 14.48 15.44
C ALA A 56 15.76 13.70 15.66
N ARG A 57 14.65 14.15 15.09
CA ARG A 57 13.36 13.45 15.13
C ARG A 57 13.41 12.09 14.44
N ARG A 58 14.14 11.97 13.32
CA ARG A 58 14.34 10.67 12.64
C ARG A 58 15.01 9.66 13.56
N ARG A 59 16.09 10.05 14.25
CA ARG A 59 16.76 9.19 15.23
C ARG A 59 15.85 8.82 16.39
N GLN A 60 15.13 9.79 16.97
CA GLN A 60 14.19 9.53 18.06
C GLN A 60 13.11 8.53 17.67
N LEU A 61 12.51 8.69 16.48
CA LEU A 61 11.48 7.74 15.99
C LEU A 61 12.07 6.35 15.73
N ARG A 62 13.26 6.24 15.13
CA ARG A 62 13.95 4.96 14.93
C ARG A 62 14.17 4.25 16.27
N ASP A 63 14.69 4.97 17.27
CA ASP A 63 14.98 4.41 18.58
C ASP A 63 13.68 4.02 19.31
N HIS A 64 12.60 4.78 19.13
CA HIS A 64 11.27 4.47 19.64
C HIS A 64 10.69 3.20 19.03
N LEU A 65 10.76 3.04 17.71
CA LEU A 65 10.32 1.82 16.99
C LEU A 65 11.12 0.59 17.47
N ALA A 66 12.44 0.73 17.61
CA ALA A 66 13.30 -0.34 18.09
C ALA A 66 12.97 -0.73 19.55
N ALA A 67 12.76 0.24 20.43
CA ALA A 67 12.36 0.01 21.83
C ALA A 67 10.99 -0.67 21.95
N ALA A 68 10.07 -0.39 21.03
CA ALA A 68 8.78 -1.05 20.92
C ALA A 68 8.85 -2.47 20.30
N GLY A 69 10.02 -2.94 19.87
CA GLY A 69 10.22 -4.25 19.27
C GLY A 69 9.80 -4.33 17.79
N LEU A 70 9.46 -3.20 17.16
CA LEU A 70 9.02 -3.13 15.78
C LEU A 70 10.23 -3.13 14.84
N ARG A 71 10.54 -4.28 14.26
CA ARG A 71 11.79 -4.53 13.50
C ARG A 71 11.61 -4.51 11.98
N HIS A 72 10.38 -4.63 11.50
CA HIS A 72 10.05 -4.66 10.08
C HIS A 72 9.30 -3.39 9.71
N ASN A 73 10.04 -2.40 9.17
CA ASN A 73 9.46 -1.07 8.89
C ASN A 73 9.50 -0.77 7.40
N VAL A 74 8.41 -0.19 6.90
CA VAL A 74 8.23 0.26 5.51
C VAL A 74 7.71 1.69 5.53
N LEU A 75 8.17 2.56 4.64
CA LEU A 75 7.57 3.87 4.41
C LEU A 75 6.55 3.79 3.27
N ALA A 76 5.38 4.36 3.47
CA ALA A 76 4.31 4.41 2.46
C ALA A 76 4.29 5.78 1.80
N GLY A 77 4.97 5.92 0.66
CA GLY A 77 4.93 7.10 -0.20
C GLY A 77 3.64 7.15 -1.03
N TYR A 78 3.27 8.36 -1.46
CA TYR A 78 2.06 8.64 -2.24
C TYR A 78 2.47 9.40 -3.49
N THR A 79 2.51 8.72 -4.64
CA THR A 79 3.01 9.27 -5.91
C THR A 79 1.94 9.23 -7.00
N ASN A 80 2.06 10.15 -7.97
CA ASN A 80 1.31 10.17 -9.21
C ASN A 80 2.23 10.64 -10.34
N PHE A 81 2.84 9.73 -11.09
CA PHE A 81 3.82 10.08 -12.13
C PHE A 81 3.21 10.59 -13.44
N THR A 82 1.89 10.64 -13.54
CA THR A 82 1.15 11.24 -14.67
C THR A 82 0.62 12.64 -14.36
N ALA A 83 0.91 13.19 -13.19
CA ALA A 83 0.36 14.48 -12.74
C ALA A 83 0.74 15.67 -13.64
N ASP A 84 1.86 15.62 -14.37
CA ASP A 84 2.24 16.64 -15.37
C ASP A 84 1.19 16.79 -16.49
N LEU A 85 0.39 15.76 -16.73
CA LEU A 85 -0.63 15.79 -17.77
C LEU A 85 -1.84 16.68 -17.42
N GLU A 86 -2.02 16.97 -16.13
CA GLU A 86 -3.08 17.89 -15.66
C GLU A 86 -2.68 19.36 -15.89
N HIS A 87 -1.39 19.68 -15.63
CA HIS A 87 -0.85 21.03 -15.74
C HIS A 87 0.61 20.98 -16.22
N ALA A 88 0.81 21.02 -17.53
CA ALA A 88 2.11 20.82 -18.18
C ALA A 88 3.20 21.84 -17.79
N GLU A 89 2.79 23.02 -17.30
CA GLU A 89 3.71 24.08 -16.84
C GLU A 89 4.25 23.84 -15.42
N VAL A 90 3.67 22.87 -14.67
CA VAL A 90 4.11 22.54 -13.32
C VAL A 90 4.89 21.23 -13.38
N PRO A 91 6.17 21.18 -12.96
CA PRO A 91 7.01 19.98 -13.06
C PRO A 91 6.65 18.94 -11.98
N GLN A 92 5.39 18.51 -11.96
CA GLN A 92 4.86 17.66 -10.89
C GLN A 92 5.56 16.30 -10.81
N ARG A 93 5.93 15.70 -11.95
CA ARG A 93 6.67 14.43 -11.97
C ARG A 93 8.06 14.58 -11.35
N GLU A 94 8.79 15.67 -11.65
CA GLU A 94 10.08 15.95 -11.02
C GLU A 94 9.93 16.15 -9.51
N MET A 95 8.87 16.85 -9.07
CA MET A 95 8.54 16.98 -7.65
C MET A 95 8.26 15.63 -6.99
N GLN A 96 7.57 14.72 -7.69
CA GLN A 96 7.32 13.35 -7.21
C GLN A 96 8.64 12.55 -7.09
N ILE A 97 9.53 12.64 -8.07
CA ILE A 97 10.83 11.98 -8.04
C ILE A 97 11.67 12.51 -6.86
N HIS A 98 11.69 13.81 -6.65
CA HIS A 98 12.37 14.42 -5.51
C HIS A 98 11.76 14.01 -4.15
N TYR A 99 10.44 13.91 -4.09
CA TYR A 99 9.74 13.38 -2.91
C TYR A 99 10.16 11.92 -2.62
N VAL A 100 10.25 11.06 -3.63
CA VAL A 100 10.71 9.66 -3.47
C VAL A 100 12.15 9.60 -2.97
N GLU A 101 13.04 10.46 -3.49
CA GLU A 101 14.43 10.58 -3.01
C GLU A 101 14.47 10.96 -1.53
N ALA A 102 13.71 11.99 -1.12
CA ALA A 102 13.59 12.39 0.29
C ALA A 102 13.03 11.27 1.19
N LEU A 103 12.12 10.44 0.65
CA LEU A 103 11.61 9.27 1.37
C LEU A 103 12.66 8.16 1.49
N ALA A 104 13.51 7.97 0.49
CA ALA A 104 14.61 7.00 0.55
C ALA A 104 15.64 7.40 1.62
N GLU A 105 16.01 8.69 1.69
CA GLU A 105 16.85 9.22 2.76
C GLU A 105 16.23 9.02 4.15
N LEU A 106 14.95 9.36 4.27
CA LEU A 106 14.19 9.16 5.52
C LEU A 106 14.13 7.68 5.90
N GLY A 107 13.92 6.78 4.92
CA GLY A 107 13.91 5.34 5.13
C GLY A 107 15.26 4.83 5.64
N ALA A 108 16.36 5.26 5.03
CA ALA A 108 17.71 4.91 5.47
C ALA A 108 17.98 5.34 6.93
N ASP A 109 17.58 6.58 7.28
CA ASP A 109 17.76 7.13 8.63
C ASP A 109 16.94 6.34 9.69
N LEU A 110 15.77 5.83 9.30
CA LEU A 110 14.88 5.04 10.17
C LEU A 110 15.23 3.54 10.17
N GLY A 111 16.16 3.09 9.33
CA GLY A 111 16.45 1.67 9.15
C GLY A 111 15.33 0.90 8.45
N ALA A 112 14.49 1.58 7.68
CA ALA A 112 13.46 0.98 6.85
C ALA A 112 14.02 0.64 5.45
N PRO A 113 14.15 -0.64 5.07
CA PRO A 113 14.79 -1.02 3.81
C PRO A 113 13.90 -0.76 2.60
N TYR A 114 12.64 -0.42 2.81
CA TYR A 114 11.63 -0.29 1.76
C TYR A 114 10.86 1.00 1.82
N VAL A 115 10.59 1.57 0.64
CA VAL A 115 9.64 2.68 0.43
C VAL A 115 8.61 2.22 -0.60
N ARG A 116 7.34 2.16 -0.21
CA ARG A 116 6.23 1.85 -1.11
C ARG A 116 5.82 3.12 -1.87
N ILE A 117 5.61 3.00 -3.18
CA ILE A 117 5.13 4.05 -4.09
C ILE A 117 4.01 3.51 -4.99
N PHE A 118 3.31 4.42 -5.66
CA PHE A 118 2.25 4.13 -6.65
C PHE A 118 2.70 4.50 -8.05
N THR A 119 1.92 4.09 -9.06
CA THR A 119 2.13 4.38 -10.48
C THR A 119 1.63 5.78 -10.86
N GLY A 120 0.37 5.91 -11.21
CA GLY A 120 -0.27 7.15 -11.61
C GLY A 120 -1.70 6.93 -12.08
N TYR A 121 -2.47 8.02 -12.12
CA TYR A 121 -3.81 8.02 -12.65
C TYR A 121 -3.80 8.13 -14.18
N GLU A 122 -4.73 7.45 -14.84
CA GLU A 122 -4.91 7.58 -16.29
C GLU A 122 -5.52 8.96 -16.59
N HIS A 123 -4.92 9.65 -17.56
CA HIS A 123 -5.40 10.95 -18.00
C HIS A 123 -6.01 10.84 -19.41
N PRO A 124 -7.29 11.20 -19.62
CA PRO A 124 -8.00 10.96 -20.86
C PRO A 124 -7.48 11.77 -22.06
N ALA A 125 -6.75 12.86 -21.81
CA ALA A 125 -6.20 13.71 -22.87
C ALA A 125 -4.88 13.22 -23.46
N ALA A 126 -4.27 12.14 -22.92
CA ALA A 126 -3.01 11.61 -23.41
C ALA A 126 -3.13 10.13 -23.81
N PRO A 127 -2.47 9.69 -24.90
CA PRO A 127 -2.44 8.28 -25.25
C PRO A 127 -1.87 7.42 -24.12
N PHE A 128 -2.47 6.27 -23.85
CA PHE A 128 -2.04 5.37 -22.78
C PHE A 128 -0.56 4.99 -22.90
N SER A 129 -0.06 4.73 -24.11
CA SER A 129 1.35 4.41 -24.34
C SER A 129 2.33 5.54 -23.96
N ALA A 130 1.89 6.79 -24.04
CA ALA A 130 2.69 7.92 -23.57
C ALA A 130 2.73 7.97 -22.03
N GLN A 131 1.59 7.77 -21.39
CA GLN A 131 1.49 7.70 -19.91
C GLN A 131 2.33 6.55 -19.35
N TRP A 132 2.26 5.39 -19.98
CA TRP A 132 3.07 4.22 -19.62
C TRP A 132 4.57 4.55 -19.63
N ARG A 133 5.08 5.15 -20.71
CA ARG A 133 6.50 5.54 -20.80
C ARG A 133 6.90 6.55 -19.71
N LEU A 134 6.05 7.55 -19.44
CA LEU A 134 6.31 8.51 -18.36
C LEU A 134 6.50 7.81 -17.02
N ILE A 135 5.69 6.79 -16.75
CA ILE A 135 5.76 6.01 -15.50
C ILE A 135 7.02 5.12 -15.49
N VAL A 136 7.32 4.40 -16.58
CA VAL A 136 8.53 3.57 -16.69
C VAL A 136 9.78 4.41 -16.44
N ASP A 137 9.90 5.56 -17.10
CA ASP A 137 11.05 6.47 -16.96
C ASP A 137 11.18 6.99 -15.53
N ALA A 138 10.07 7.43 -14.93
CA ALA A 138 10.05 7.94 -13.56
C ALA A 138 10.39 6.86 -12.52
N LEU A 139 9.85 5.65 -12.67
CA LEU A 139 10.14 4.53 -11.79
C LEU A 139 11.62 4.12 -11.85
N GLY A 140 12.19 4.05 -13.06
CA GLY A 140 13.61 3.77 -13.23
C GLY A 140 14.52 4.83 -12.61
N GLU A 141 14.14 6.12 -12.73
CA GLU A 141 14.88 7.19 -12.07
C GLU A 141 14.75 7.12 -10.54
N CYS A 142 13.53 6.93 -10.02
CA CYS A 142 13.28 6.77 -8.59
C CYS A 142 14.07 5.59 -8.01
N ALA A 143 14.10 4.43 -8.68
CA ALA A 143 14.83 3.25 -8.24
C ALA A 143 16.35 3.52 -8.13
N ARG A 144 16.93 4.15 -9.15
CA ARG A 144 18.36 4.54 -9.11
C ARG A 144 18.68 5.54 -7.99
N ARG A 145 17.77 6.48 -7.67
CA ARG A 145 17.94 7.43 -6.57
C ARG A 145 17.83 6.74 -5.21
N ALA A 146 16.83 5.89 -5.02
CA ALA A 146 16.65 5.12 -3.80
C ALA A 146 17.82 4.17 -3.52
N ALA A 147 18.38 3.55 -4.56
CA ALA A 147 19.56 2.69 -4.47
C ALA A 147 20.77 3.39 -3.81
N ARG A 148 20.97 4.70 -4.04
CA ARG A 148 22.05 5.48 -3.42
C ARG A 148 21.95 5.55 -1.89
N CYS A 149 20.72 5.41 -1.38
CA CYS A 149 20.42 5.38 0.07
C CYS A 149 20.41 3.93 0.62
N GLY A 150 20.64 2.91 -0.22
CA GLY A 150 20.52 1.50 0.17
C GLY A 150 19.05 1.06 0.36
N VAL A 151 18.08 1.79 -0.20
CA VAL A 151 16.65 1.54 -0.09
C VAL A 151 16.11 0.95 -1.39
N THR A 152 15.19 0.00 -1.27
CA THR A 152 14.46 -0.60 -2.39
C THR A 152 13.03 -0.05 -2.42
N LEU A 153 12.56 0.31 -3.62
CA LEU A 153 11.20 0.74 -3.83
C LEU A 153 10.26 -0.47 -3.95
N LEU A 154 9.10 -0.36 -3.35
CA LEU A 154 7.98 -1.30 -3.49
C LEU A 154 6.91 -0.63 -4.34
N LEU A 155 6.77 -1.03 -5.59
CA LEU A 155 5.65 -0.57 -6.40
C LEU A 155 4.38 -1.29 -5.97
N GLN A 156 3.33 -0.56 -5.61
CA GLN A 156 2.00 -1.13 -5.38
C GLN A 156 1.14 -0.89 -6.63
N ASN A 157 0.39 -1.91 -7.04
CA ASN A 157 -0.59 -1.85 -8.13
C ASN A 157 -1.84 -1.05 -7.69
N HIS A 158 -1.63 0.21 -7.42
CA HIS A 158 -2.63 1.18 -7.01
C HIS A 158 -2.65 2.34 -8.01
N HIS A 159 -3.77 3.06 -8.09
CA HIS A 159 -4.17 3.97 -9.15
C HIS A 159 -4.54 3.20 -10.45
N ASP A 160 -4.73 3.91 -11.56
CA ASP A 160 -5.35 3.33 -12.75
C ASP A 160 -4.34 2.54 -13.58
N VAL A 161 -3.13 3.09 -13.73
CA VAL A 161 -2.12 2.48 -14.57
C VAL A 161 -1.50 1.27 -13.88
N ALA A 162 -1.60 0.12 -14.51
CA ALA A 162 -1.13 -1.16 -14.01
C ALA A 162 -1.82 -1.64 -12.71
N ALA A 163 -3.14 -1.43 -12.58
CA ALA A 163 -3.94 -1.97 -11.47
C ALA A 163 -4.12 -3.50 -11.55
N GLY A 164 -4.26 -4.07 -12.76
CA GLY A 164 -4.31 -5.51 -13.01
C GLY A 164 -2.93 -6.16 -12.88
N TRP A 165 -2.88 -7.42 -12.46
CA TRP A 165 -1.62 -8.10 -12.16
C TRP A 165 -0.75 -8.34 -13.41
N GLU A 166 -1.32 -8.58 -14.59
CA GLU A 166 -0.56 -8.79 -15.83
C GLU A 166 0.16 -7.50 -16.24
N SER A 167 -0.56 -6.39 -16.33
CA SER A 167 0.02 -5.09 -16.65
C SER A 167 1.02 -4.63 -15.57
N PHE A 168 0.79 -4.98 -14.32
CA PHE A 168 1.72 -4.71 -13.23
C PHE A 168 3.03 -5.50 -13.38
N ARG A 169 2.94 -6.79 -13.74
CA ARG A 169 4.11 -7.62 -14.07
C ARG A 169 4.89 -7.05 -15.26
N ASP A 170 4.17 -6.65 -16.31
CA ASP A 170 4.78 -6.10 -17.51
C ASP A 170 5.51 -4.79 -17.21
N LEU A 171 4.93 -3.92 -16.36
CA LEU A 171 5.56 -2.69 -15.91
C LEU A 171 6.86 -2.96 -15.11
N LEU A 172 6.84 -3.88 -14.15
CA LEU A 172 8.02 -4.28 -13.39
C LEU A 172 9.11 -4.86 -14.30
N SER A 173 8.72 -5.67 -15.29
CA SER A 173 9.61 -6.29 -16.25
C SER A 173 10.25 -5.26 -17.19
N GLU A 174 9.51 -4.23 -17.60
CA GLU A 174 10.01 -3.17 -18.50
C GLU A 174 10.98 -2.24 -17.76
N VAL A 175 10.67 -1.82 -16.52
CA VAL A 175 11.59 -1.03 -15.71
C VAL A 175 12.87 -1.81 -15.38
N ASN A 176 12.76 -3.08 -15.08
CA ASN A 176 13.85 -4.04 -14.88
C ASN A 176 15.00 -3.52 -14.00
N ASP A 177 14.68 -2.90 -12.86
CA ASP A 177 15.67 -2.39 -11.90
C ASP A 177 15.67 -3.25 -10.62
N PRO A 178 16.82 -3.71 -10.11
CA PRO A 178 16.91 -4.55 -8.92
C PRO A 178 16.40 -3.86 -7.65
N HIS A 179 16.38 -2.52 -7.61
CA HIS A 179 15.85 -1.71 -6.51
C HIS A 179 14.38 -1.32 -6.69
N LEU A 180 13.68 -1.93 -7.66
CA LEU A 180 12.22 -1.86 -7.79
C LEU A 180 11.64 -3.26 -7.63
N LYS A 181 10.82 -3.45 -6.60
CA LYS A 181 10.14 -4.71 -6.26
C LYS A 181 8.64 -4.51 -6.21
N ALA A 182 7.89 -5.61 -6.17
CA ALA A 182 6.44 -5.57 -6.02
C ALA A 182 6.04 -5.46 -4.54
N GLY A 183 5.22 -4.47 -4.23
CA GLY A 183 4.42 -4.38 -3.02
C GLY A 183 2.95 -4.68 -3.38
N PHE A 184 2.68 -5.89 -3.88
CA PHE A 184 1.43 -6.24 -4.53
C PHE A 184 0.23 -6.18 -3.58
N ASP A 185 -0.88 -5.62 -4.07
CA ASP A 185 -2.17 -5.56 -3.40
C ASP A 185 -3.19 -6.41 -4.16
N ALA A 186 -3.77 -7.38 -3.49
CA ALA A 186 -4.74 -8.30 -4.08
C ALA A 186 -6.13 -7.68 -4.28
N TRP A 187 -6.41 -6.49 -3.73
CA TRP A 187 -7.75 -5.90 -3.75
C TRP A 187 -8.26 -5.56 -5.16
N ALA A 188 -7.51 -4.76 -5.94
CA ALA A 188 -7.93 -4.39 -7.28
C ALA A 188 -8.11 -5.61 -8.19
N PRO A 189 -7.16 -6.57 -8.25
CA PRO A 189 -7.35 -7.83 -8.97
C PRO A 189 -8.59 -8.62 -8.52
N ALA A 190 -8.83 -8.71 -7.21
CA ALA A 190 -10.03 -9.40 -6.69
C ALA A 190 -11.34 -8.72 -7.07
N LEU A 191 -11.36 -7.36 -7.17
CA LEU A 191 -12.54 -6.63 -7.66
C LEU A 191 -12.88 -6.97 -9.09
N HIS A 192 -11.87 -7.21 -9.92
CA HIS A 192 -12.01 -7.58 -11.34
C HIS A 192 -12.27 -9.08 -11.53
N GLY A 193 -12.11 -9.89 -10.50
CA GLY A 193 -12.35 -11.34 -10.55
C GLY A 193 -11.13 -12.15 -11.03
N ASP A 194 -9.94 -11.57 -10.89
CA ASP A 194 -8.69 -12.21 -11.27
C ASP A 194 -8.37 -13.42 -10.37
N ASP A 195 -7.63 -14.39 -10.92
CA ASP A 195 -7.08 -15.50 -10.17
C ASP A 195 -5.87 -15.04 -9.32
N LEU A 196 -6.12 -14.86 -8.03
CA LEU A 196 -5.10 -14.37 -7.09
C LEU A 196 -3.95 -15.36 -6.86
N ALA A 197 -4.19 -16.67 -7.02
CA ALA A 197 -3.13 -17.67 -6.93
C ALA A 197 -2.20 -17.61 -8.15
N ALA A 198 -2.77 -17.43 -9.35
CA ALA A 198 -2.00 -17.19 -10.56
C ALA A 198 -1.20 -15.90 -10.47
N ALA A 199 -1.82 -14.81 -10.00
CA ALA A 199 -1.16 -13.52 -9.78
C ALA A 199 0.04 -13.65 -8.81
N ALA A 200 -0.16 -14.26 -7.64
CA ALA A 200 0.90 -14.46 -6.65
C ALA A 200 2.06 -15.29 -7.20
N THR A 201 1.77 -16.35 -7.95
CA THR A 201 2.79 -17.19 -8.59
C THR A 201 3.58 -16.43 -9.65
N ALA A 202 2.88 -15.71 -10.52
CA ALA A 202 3.51 -14.97 -11.62
C ALA A 202 4.37 -13.79 -11.13
N LEU A 203 3.95 -13.13 -10.04
CA LEU A 203 4.67 -11.98 -9.46
C LEU A 203 5.76 -12.39 -8.46
N ALA A 204 5.84 -13.66 -8.06
CA ALA A 204 6.79 -14.15 -7.05
C ALA A 204 8.25 -13.66 -7.24
N PRO A 205 8.81 -13.56 -8.47
CA PRO A 205 10.18 -13.08 -8.67
C PRO A 205 10.43 -11.63 -8.21
N TRP A 206 9.36 -10.84 -8.18
CA TRP A 206 9.42 -9.41 -7.79
C TRP A 206 8.86 -9.15 -6.39
N MET A 207 7.98 -10.01 -5.86
CA MET A 207 7.28 -9.74 -4.60
C MET A 207 8.23 -9.69 -3.41
N ALA A 208 8.29 -8.50 -2.77
CA ALA A 208 9.02 -8.29 -1.52
C ALA A 208 8.10 -7.86 -0.37
N HIS A 209 6.88 -7.43 -0.68
CA HIS A 209 5.89 -6.96 0.29
C HIS A 209 4.47 -7.14 -0.27
N THR A 210 3.47 -7.17 0.61
CA THR A 210 2.05 -7.06 0.23
C THR A 210 1.30 -6.21 1.23
N THR A 211 0.36 -5.40 0.73
CA THR A 211 -0.60 -4.66 1.55
C THR A 211 -1.95 -5.33 1.42
N VAL A 212 -2.66 -5.49 2.52
CA VAL A 212 -3.92 -6.24 2.55
C VAL A 212 -4.99 -5.54 3.38
N ALA A 213 -6.22 -5.65 2.92
CA ALA A 213 -7.45 -5.31 3.61
C ALA A 213 -8.57 -6.22 3.08
N ASP A 214 -9.64 -6.43 3.82
CA ASP A 214 -10.73 -7.29 3.35
C ASP A 214 -12.05 -6.53 3.27
N TYR A 215 -12.87 -6.87 2.29
CA TYR A 215 -14.04 -6.08 1.90
C TYR A 215 -15.23 -6.94 1.56
N VAL A 216 -16.44 -6.39 1.80
CA VAL A 216 -17.69 -6.90 1.23
C VAL A 216 -18.23 -5.93 0.18
N ARG A 217 -18.91 -6.48 -0.84
CA ARG A 217 -19.57 -5.67 -1.86
C ARG A 217 -20.96 -5.27 -1.34
N ARG A 218 -21.27 -3.96 -1.36
CA ARG A 218 -22.57 -3.41 -1.00
C ARG A 218 -23.33 -3.01 -2.27
N PRO A 219 -24.45 -3.65 -2.60
CA PRO A 219 -25.26 -3.29 -3.75
C PRO A 219 -25.69 -1.82 -3.69
N ARG A 220 -25.67 -1.17 -4.85
CA ARG A 220 -26.17 0.20 -5.04
C ARG A 220 -27.20 0.23 -6.13
N HIS A 221 -28.16 1.12 -5.98
CA HIS A 221 -29.22 1.34 -6.95
C HIS A 221 -29.40 2.83 -7.19
N ARG A 222 -29.69 3.21 -8.43
CA ARG A 222 -30.08 4.56 -8.82
C ARG A 222 -31.55 4.54 -9.20
N TYR A 223 -32.32 5.49 -8.68
CA TYR A 223 -33.70 5.69 -9.15
C TYR A 223 -33.67 6.28 -10.56
N GLU A 224 -34.38 5.63 -11.50
CA GLU A 224 -34.52 6.07 -12.88
C GLU A 224 -35.97 6.59 -13.09
N PRO A 225 -36.18 7.91 -13.12
CA PRO A 225 -37.52 8.49 -13.22
C PRO A 225 -38.29 8.06 -14.48
N ALA A 226 -37.59 7.84 -15.59
CA ALA A 226 -38.23 7.42 -16.83
C ALA A 226 -38.83 6.02 -16.77
N LEU A 227 -38.31 5.16 -15.88
CA LEU A 227 -38.78 3.80 -15.66
C LEU A 227 -39.64 3.68 -14.40
N VAL A 228 -39.74 4.75 -13.58
CA VAL A 228 -40.38 4.74 -12.25
C VAL A 228 -39.85 3.55 -11.43
N ASN A 229 -38.55 3.28 -11.49
CA ASN A 229 -37.94 2.10 -10.90
C ASN A 229 -36.47 2.36 -10.50
N TYR A 230 -35.89 1.41 -9.73
CA TYR A 230 -34.47 1.39 -9.38
C TYR A 230 -33.67 0.50 -10.33
N VAL A 231 -32.56 1.00 -10.82
CA VAL A 231 -31.60 0.24 -11.64
C VAL A 231 -30.32 0.00 -10.85
N PRO A 232 -29.71 -1.19 -10.95
CA PRO A 232 -28.44 -1.47 -10.29
C PRO A 232 -27.31 -0.63 -10.90
N VAL A 233 -26.41 -0.18 -10.04
CA VAL A 233 -25.14 0.48 -10.43
C VAL A 233 -23.97 -0.24 -9.76
N THR A 234 -22.74 0.12 -10.12
CA THR A 234 -21.52 -0.49 -9.55
C THR A 234 -21.59 -0.51 -8.02
N PRO A 235 -21.41 -1.68 -7.37
CA PRO A 235 -21.40 -1.81 -5.91
C PRO A 235 -20.28 -0.96 -5.28
N ASN A 236 -20.53 -0.45 -4.07
CA ASN A 236 -19.46 0.02 -3.20
C ASN A 236 -18.79 -1.16 -2.50
N VAL A 237 -17.59 -0.93 -1.99
CA VAL A 237 -16.94 -1.82 -1.03
C VAL A 237 -17.01 -1.23 0.37
N GLN A 238 -17.10 -2.10 1.38
CA GLN A 238 -17.03 -1.75 2.80
C GLN A 238 -16.02 -2.67 3.46
N ALA A 239 -15.07 -2.12 4.20
CA ALA A 239 -14.10 -2.91 4.93
C ALA A 239 -14.77 -3.72 6.05
N VAL A 240 -14.34 -4.96 6.19
CA VAL A 240 -14.77 -5.93 7.20
C VAL A 240 -13.55 -6.52 7.90
N PRO A 241 -13.69 -7.20 9.06
CA PRO A 241 -12.60 -7.94 9.65
C PRO A 241 -11.98 -8.92 8.67
N PHE A 242 -10.66 -9.08 8.75
CA PHE A 242 -9.92 -9.89 7.80
C PHE A 242 -10.37 -11.36 7.80
N GLY A 243 -10.63 -11.91 6.63
CA GLY A 243 -11.18 -13.25 6.44
C GLY A 243 -12.70 -13.32 6.37
N GLU A 244 -13.41 -12.19 6.54
CA GLU A 244 -14.88 -12.09 6.41
C GLU A 244 -15.32 -11.51 5.06
N GLY A 245 -14.37 -11.10 4.21
CA GLY A 245 -14.64 -10.46 2.93
C GLY A 245 -14.68 -11.43 1.75
N PHE A 246 -14.68 -10.84 0.54
CA PHE A 246 -14.76 -11.61 -0.71
C PHE A 246 -13.39 -11.95 -1.31
N ILE A 247 -12.28 -11.43 -0.76
CA ILE A 247 -10.94 -11.64 -1.31
C ILE A 247 -10.41 -13.00 -0.86
N ASP A 248 -10.06 -13.87 -1.81
CA ASP A 248 -9.51 -15.19 -1.49
C ASP A 248 -8.04 -15.11 -1.06
N TYR A 249 -7.82 -14.60 0.13
CA TYR A 249 -6.49 -14.56 0.74
C TYR A 249 -5.93 -15.95 1.07
N ARG A 250 -6.78 -17.00 1.12
CA ARG A 250 -6.26 -18.37 1.32
C ARG A 250 -5.54 -18.86 0.07
N ALA A 251 -6.13 -18.66 -1.11
CA ALA A 251 -5.51 -18.97 -2.39
C ALA A 251 -4.27 -18.09 -2.62
N PHE A 252 -4.40 -16.77 -2.39
CA PHE A 252 -3.29 -15.82 -2.56
C PHE A 252 -2.04 -16.18 -1.74
N PHE A 253 -2.17 -16.28 -0.43
CA PHE A 253 -1.03 -16.59 0.44
C PHE A 253 -0.53 -18.03 0.28
N GLY A 254 -1.44 -18.98 -0.02
CA GLY A 254 -1.05 -20.35 -0.33
C GLY A 254 -0.08 -20.41 -1.50
N ALA A 255 -0.42 -19.75 -2.62
CA ALA A 255 0.41 -19.67 -3.81
C ALA A 255 1.69 -18.85 -3.57
N ALA A 256 1.59 -17.70 -2.90
CA ALA A 256 2.75 -16.86 -2.60
C ALA A 256 3.81 -17.60 -1.77
N VAL A 257 3.41 -18.27 -0.68
CA VAL A 257 4.33 -19.05 0.16
C VAL A 257 4.90 -20.25 -0.60
N GLN A 258 4.10 -20.93 -1.39
CA GLN A 258 4.58 -22.04 -2.24
C GLN A 258 5.62 -21.57 -3.27
N ALA A 259 5.46 -20.33 -3.78
CA ALA A 259 6.41 -19.68 -4.68
C ALA A 259 7.63 -19.05 -3.96
N GLY A 260 7.77 -19.24 -2.64
CA GLY A 260 8.91 -18.81 -1.86
C GLY A 260 8.79 -17.40 -1.25
N TYR A 261 7.60 -16.81 -1.19
CA TYR A 261 7.40 -15.51 -0.56
C TYR A 261 7.71 -15.54 0.94
N THR A 262 8.56 -14.60 1.37
CA THR A 262 8.97 -14.42 2.78
C THR A 262 8.86 -12.96 3.24
N GLY A 263 8.29 -12.10 2.39
CA GLY A 263 8.18 -10.66 2.64
C GLY A 263 7.14 -10.29 3.70
N GLY A 264 7.09 -9.01 4.04
CA GLY A 264 6.16 -8.48 5.03
C GLY A 264 4.72 -8.37 4.49
N VAL A 265 3.76 -8.47 5.40
CA VAL A 265 2.33 -8.31 5.12
C VAL A 265 1.81 -7.11 5.92
N ALA A 266 1.51 -6.00 5.26
CA ALA A 266 0.95 -4.82 5.91
C ALA A 266 -0.57 -4.84 5.88
N TYR A 267 -1.18 -4.78 7.05
CA TYR A 267 -2.63 -4.65 7.19
C TYR A 267 -3.05 -3.18 7.22
N GLU A 268 -4.00 -2.81 6.39
CA GLU A 268 -4.55 -1.45 6.34
C GLU A 268 -6.07 -1.42 6.51
N MET A 269 -6.56 -0.36 7.14
CA MET A 269 -7.98 -0.08 7.36
C MET A 269 -8.28 1.31 6.78
N CYS A 270 -8.46 1.42 5.47
CA CYS A 270 -8.52 2.70 4.76
C CYS A 270 -9.84 3.03 4.08
N SER A 271 -10.83 2.14 4.07
CA SER A 271 -12.18 2.43 3.56
C SER A 271 -13.19 2.50 4.70
N PRO A 272 -14.44 2.98 4.44
CA PRO A 272 -15.45 2.94 5.50
C PRO A 272 -15.55 1.55 6.13
N LEU A 273 -15.33 1.48 7.44
CA LEU A 273 -15.30 0.24 8.19
C LEU A 273 -16.68 -0.14 8.70
N LEU A 274 -17.04 -1.39 8.63
CA LEU A 274 -18.19 -1.92 9.34
C LEU A 274 -17.99 -1.74 10.84
N GLY A 275 -18.92 -1.03 11.50
CA GLY A 275 -18.82 -0.67 12.92
C GLY A 275 -18.12 0.67 13.19
N GLY A 276 -17.64 1.37 12.14
CA GLY A 276 -17.07 2.71 12.26
C GLY A 276 -15.60 2.75 12.64
N GLY A 277 -15.05 3.96 12.80
CA GLY A 277 -13.62 4.24 12.99
C GLY A 277 -13.18 4.46 14.43
N ALA A 278 -13.97 4.08 15.43
CA ALA A 278 -13.56 4.14 16.83
C ALA A 278 -12.37 3.22 17.12
N GLU A 279 -11.50 3.59 18.05
CA GLU A 279 -10.24 2.90 18.33
C GLU A 279 -10.48 1.42 18.67
N GLU A 280 -11.49 1.12 19.48
CA GLU A 280 -11.82 -0.25 19.88
C GLU A 280 -12.20 -1.13 18.66
N ASN A 281 -12.89 -0.54 17.68
CA ASN A 281 -13.23 -1.26 16.46
C ASN A 281 -12.01 -1.47 15.57
N LEU A 282 -11.13 -0.48 15.44
CA LEU A 282 -9.87 -0.62 14.71
C LEU A 282 -8.98 -1.71 15.35
N ASP A 283 -8.85 -1.70 16.68
CA ASP A 283 -8.12 -2.71 17.42
C ASP A 283 -8.71 -4.12 17.22
N ARG A 284 -10.03 -4.25 17.18
CA ARG A 284 -10.72 -5.52 16.90
C ARG A 284 -10.36 -6.06 15.50
N TYR A 285 -10.37 -5.19 14.49
CA TYR A 285 -9.95 -5.54 13.13
C TYR A 285 -8.49 -5.99 13.07
N ALA A 286 -7.60 -5.24 13.70
CA ALA A 286 -6.18 -5.55 13.75
C ALA A 286 -5.90 -6.90 14.43
N ARG A 287 -6.56 -7.19 15.58
CA ARG A 287 -6.46 -8.49 16.25
C ARG A 287 -7.02 -9.64 15.39
N ALA A 288 -8.11 -9.42 14.68
CA ALA A 288 -8.68 -10.43 13.77
C ALA A 288 -7.69 -10.78 12.65
N PHE A 289 -7.01 -9.78 12.07
CA PHE A 289 -5.97 -10.01 11.08
C PHE A 289 -4.80 -10.83 11.65
N VAL A 290 -4.23 -10.43 12.78
CA VAL A 290 -3.10 -11.14 13.41
C VAL A 290 -3.50 -12.58 13.74
N ALA A 291 -4.69 -12.80 14.32
CA ALA A 291 -5.20 -14.13 14.62
C ALA A 291 -5.34 -14.99 13.36
N TRP A 292 -5.89 -14.42 12.28
CA TRP A 292 -6.07 -15.14 11.01
C TRP A 292 -4.73 -15.51 10.34
N MET A 293 -3.75 -14.61 10.36
CA MET A 293 -2.42 -14.86 9.81
C MET A 293 -1.61 -15.88 10.63
N ARG A 294 -1.73 -15.87 11.94
CA ARG A 294 -0.98 -16.79 12.82
C ARG A 294 -1.63 -18.17 12.98
N ALA A 295 -2.88 -18.35 12.56
CA ALA A 295 -3.57 -19.65 12.53
C ALA A 295 -3.21 -20.53 11.31
N ARG A 296 -2.28 -20.10 10.45
CA ARG A 296 -1.89 -20.77 9.21
C ARG A 296 -0.68 -21.67 9.34
#